data_a16c92c6c47175984223a685d6e68cba
#
_entry.id   a16c92c6c47175984223a685d6e68cba
#
_cell.length_a   1.000
_cell.length_b   1.000
_cell.length_c   1.000
_cell.angle_alpha   90.00
_cell.angle_beta   90.00
_cell.angle_gamma   90.00
#
_symmetry.space_group_name_H-M   'P 1'
#
loop_
_entity.id
_entity.type
_entity.pdbx_description
1 polymer ?
#
loop_
_entity_poly.entity_id
_entity_poly.type
_entity_poly.pdbx_seq_one_letter_code
_entity_poly.pdbx_strand_id
1 'polypeptide(L)'
;YKLLRAALGADVPIIINPGSNTRLEMMSACDIAVTYESDATKYLSRTRQEIHPDQYQGLPSWRFWHIVHGITKENVDKVCEKADDIDVGHLYLTDQTFAVGTGSEDTPQEDPYDDPPSPWVVPKIRSWIKGVLPLEQRLSAVEAKVAAKEN
;
A
#
# COMPACT_ATOMS: atom_id res chain seq x y z
N TYR A 1 -16.83 2.20 11.87
CA TYR A 1 -16.12 3.34 11.26
C TYR A 1 -17.04 4.54 11.03
N LYS A 2 -18.32 4.40 10.62
CA LYS A 2 -19.26 5.53 10.48
C LYS A 2 -19.44 6.31 11.79
N LEU A 3 -19.54 5.62 12.94
CA LEU A 3 -19.57 6.25 14.26
C LEU A 3 -18.27 6.99 14.57
N LEU A 4 -17.12 6.42 14.18
CA LEU A 4 -15.82 7.06 14.36
C LEU A 4 -15.74 8.35 13.54
N ARG A 5 -16.16 8.31 12.27
CA ARG A 5 -16.22 9.52 11.41
C ARG A 5 -17.12 10.59 12.00
N ALA A 6 -18.29 10.20 12.50
CA ALA A 6 -19.23 11.14 13.15
C ALA A 6 -18.64 11.79 14.41
N ALA A 7 -17.83 11.05 15.18
CA ALA A 7 -17.19 11.55 16.39
C ALA A 7 -15.97 12.44 16.11
N LEU A 8 -15.17 12.12 15.08
CA LEU A 8 -13.92 12.82 14.77
C LEU A 8 -14.09 14.00 13.81
N GLY A 9 -15.19 14.04 13.06
CA GLY A 9 -15.40 15.05 12.01
C GLY A 9 -14.70 14.69 10.69
N ALA A 10 -14.89 15.56 9.69
CA ALA A 10 -14.39 15.33 8.32
C ALA A 10 -12.88 15.54 8.18
N ASP A 11 -12.29 16.39 9.01
CA ASP A 11 -10.90 16.85 8.88
C ASP A 11 -9.87 15.86 9.46
N VAL A 12 -10.34 14.87 10.25
CA VAL A 12 -9.44 13.86 10.83
C VAL A 12 -9.34 12.66 9.89
N PRO A 13 -8.15 12.33 9.33
CA PRO A 13 -8.01 11.18 8.46
C PRO A 13 -8.23 9.87 9.23
N ILE A 14 -9.04 8.99 8.67
CA ILE A 14 -9.28 7.63 9.18
C ILE A 14 -8.53 6.66 8.29
N ILE A 15 -7.53 6.00 8.86
CA ILE A 15 -6.78 4.92 8.20
C ILE A 15 -7.21 3.61 8.84
N ILE A 16 -7.53 2.63 8.01
CA ILE A 16 -7.83 1.27 8.48
C ILE A 16 -6.80 0.29 7.97
N ASN A 17 -6.48 -0.71 8.77
CA ASN A 17 -5.63 -1.83 8.37
C ASN A 17 -6.39 -3.15 8.42
N PRO A 18 -7.11 -3.55 7.37
CA PRO A 18 -7.64 -4.91 7.22
C PRO A 18 -6.56 -5.93 6.77
N GLY A 19 -5.37 -5.47 6.36
CA GLY A 19 -4.28 -6.30 5.85
C GLY A 19 -4.56 -7.01 4.52
N SER A 20 -5.76 -6.82 3.97
CA SER A 20 -6.26 -7.47 2.76
C SER A 20 -7.35 -6.65 2.09
N ASN A 21 -7.77 -7.09 0.91
CA ASN A 21 -8.89 -6.47 0.21
C ASN A 21 -10.13 -6.38 1.10
N THR A 22 -10.76 -5.21 1.10
CA THR A 22 -11.94 -4.92 1.90
C THR A 22 -13.14 -4.54 1.01
N ARG A 23 -14.33 -4.53 1.59
CA ARG A 23 -15.55 -4.17 0.88
C ARG A 23 -15.62 -2.65 0.62
N LEU A 24 -16.32 -2.25 -0.43
CA LEU A 24 -16.53 -0.84 -0.76
C LEU A 24 -17.20 -0.05 0.36
N GLU A 25 -18.07 -0.69 1.14
CA GLU A 25 -18.72 -0.04 2.29
C GLU A 25 -17.71 0.34 3.37
N MET A 26 -16.65 -0.45 3.54
CA MET A 26 -15.53 -0.11 4.43
C MET A 26 -14.72 1.05 3.85
N MET A 27 -14.42 1.01 2.54
CA MET A 27 -13.75 2.10 1.84
C MET A 27 -14.52 3.42 1.95
N SER A 28 -15.84 3.40 1.96
CA SER A 28 -16.65 4.61 2.13
C SER A 28 -16.57 5.23 3.55
N ALA A 29 -16.10 4.47 4.52
CA ALA A 29 -16.04 4.88 5.92
C ALA A 29 -14.63 5.26 6.41
N CYS A 30 -13.61 5.15 5.56
CA CYS A 30 -12.23 5.53 5.86
C CYS A 30 -11.68 6.42 4.73
N ASP A 31 -10.54 7.04 4.96
CA ASP A 31 -9.83 7.81 3.94
C ASP A 31 -8.80 6.93 3.23
N ILE A 32 -8.06 6.12 3.99
CA ILE A 32 -7.03 5.22 3.47
C ILE A 32 -7.27 3.82 4.05
N ALA A 33 -7.08 2.79 3.24
CA ALA A 33 -7.11 1.41 3.68
C ALA A 33 -5.80 0.69 3.31
N VAL A 34 -5.24 -0.06 4.26
CA VAL A 34 -4.18 -1.03 4.00
C VAL A 34 -4.84 -2.25 3.35
N THR A 35 -4.82 -2.31 2.02
CA THR A 35 -5.49 -3.35 1.23
C THR A 35 -4.61 -4.54 0.91
N TYR A 36 -3.33 -4.47 1.26
CA TYR A 36 -2.39 -5.58 1.18
C TYR A 36 -1.35 -5.48 2.29
N GLU A 37 -1.15 -6.59 2.99
CA GLU A 37 -0.07 -6.77 3.96
C GLU A 37 0.42 -8.21 3.89
N SER A 38 1.60 -8.44 3.34
CA SER A 38 2.25 -9.76 3.28
C SER A 38 3.69 -9.67 2.76
N ASP A 39 4.34 -10.86 2.60
CA ASP A 39 5.70 -10.96 2.09
C ASP A 39 5.81 -10.63 0.59
N ALA A 40 7.02 -10.22 0.19
CA ALA A 40 7.35 -9.82 -1.18
C ALA A 40 7.15 -10.94 -2.19
N THR A 41 7.38 -12.21 -1.83
CA THR A 41 7.20 -13.35 -2.73
C THR A 41 5.73 -13.51 -3.10
N LYS A 42 4.83 -13.44 -2.11
CA LYS A 42 3.39 -13.46 -2.36
C LYS A 42 2.93 -12.22 -3.11
N TYR A 43 3.47 -11.04 -2.77
CA TYR A 43 3.15 -9.82 -3.51
C TYR A 43 3.43 -9.95 -4.99
N LEU A 44 4.60 -10.46 -5.36
CA LEU A 44 5.04 -10.62 -6.75
C LEU A 44 4.30 -11.74 -7.49
N SER A 45 3.94 -12.83 -6.81
CA SER A 45 3.27 -13.97 -7.44
C SER A 45 1.79 -13.77 -7.71
N ARG A 46 1.10 -12.91 -6.95
CA ARG A 46 -0.34 -12.65 -7.12
C ARG A 46 -0.63 -11.77 -8.33
N THR A 47 -1.77 -11.98 -8.95
CA THR A 47 -2.28 -11.12 -10.01
C THR A 47 -2.71 -9.76 -9.46
N ARG A 48 -2.85 -8.76 -10.35
CA ARG A 48 -3.43 -7.46 -10.00
C ARG A 48 -4.82 -7.63 -9.35
N GLN A 49 -5.66 -8.46 -9.93
CA GLN A 49 -7.03 -8.70 -9.46
C GLN A 49 -7.08 -9.26 -8.03
N GLU A 50 -6.11 -10.08 -7.62
CA GLU A 50 -6.03 -10.63 -6.27
C GLU A 50 -5.60 -9.60 -5.22
N ILE A 51 -4.80 -8.61 -5.64
CA ILE A 51 -4.25 -7.57 -4.74
C ILE A 51 -5.11 -6.30 -4.77
N HIS A 52 -5.63 -5.95 -5.94
CA HIS A 52 -6.37 -4.72 -6.20
C HIS A 52 -7.52 -5.01 -7.17
N PRO A 53 -8.63 -5.59 -6.67
CA PRO A 53 -9.74 -6.03 -7.50
C PRO A 53 -10.48 -4.85 -8.16
N ASP A 54 -11.15 -5.16 -9.27
CA ASP A 54 -11.87 -4.18 -10.10
C ASP A 54 -12.98 -3.42 -9.35
N GLN A 55 -13.45 -3.93 -8.21
CA GLN A 55 -14.37 -3.19 -7.34
C GLN A 55 -13.80 -1.84 -6.86
N TYR A 56 -12.48 -1.66 -6.90
CA TYR A 56 -11.82 -0.40 -6.53
C TYR A 56 -11.67 0.57 -7.72
N GLN A 57 -12.10 0.16 -8.90
CA GLN A 57 -12.03 1.00 -10.10
C GLN A 57 -12.74 2.34 -9.88
N GLY A 58 -12.07 3.43 -10.20
CA GLY A 58 -12.59 4.79 -10.01
C GLY A 58 -12.27 5.40 -8.63
N LEU A 59 -11.74 4.62 -7.68
CA LEU A 59 -11.19 5.20 -6.46
C LEU A 59 -9.76 5.70 -6.72
N PRO A 60 -9.39 6.87 -6.18
CA PRO A 60 -8.04 7.40 -6.39
C PRO A 60 -6.98 6.59 -5.64
N SER A 61 -5.80 6.49 -6.23
CA SER A 61 -4.67 5.70 -5.74
C SER A 61 -4.28 6.00 -4.28
N TRP A 62 -4.39 7.25 -3.85
CA TRP A 62 -4.07 7.65 -2.48
C TRP A 62 -4.96 7.00 -1.41
N ARG A 63 -6.03 6.32 -1.80
CA ARG A 63 -6.90 5.55 -0.91
C ARG A 63 -6.30 4.20 -0.51
N PHE A 64 -5.26 3.73 -1.20
CA PHE A 64 -4.71 2.39 -1.06
C PHE A 64 -3.30 2.43 -0.50
N TRP A 65 -3.09 1.61 0.52
CA TRP A 65 -1.79 1.40 1.14
C TRP A 65 -1.43 -0.07 1.08
N HIS A 66 -0.23 -0.39 0.56
CA HIS A 66 0.34 -1.72 0.61
C HIS A 66 1.53 -1.75 1.56
N ILE A 67 1.59 -2.79 2.37
CA ILE A 67 2.68 -3.10 3.28
C ILE A 67 3.32 -4.40 2.79
N VAL A 68 4.61 -4.35 2.43
CA VAL A 68 5.35 -5.50 1.89
C VAL A 68 6.61 -5.71 2.70
N HIS A 69 6.66 -6.85 3.40
CA HIS A 69 7.82 -7.26 4.19
C HIS A 69 8.67 -8.31 3.44
N GLY A 70 9.87 -8.61 3.96
CA GLY A 70 10.76 -9.59 3.37
C GLY A 70 11.26 -9.23 1.98
N ILE A 71 11.43 -7.93 1.69
CA ILE A 71 12.06 -7.50 0.45
C ILE A 71 13.55 -7.80 0.47
N THR A 72 14.11 -8.02 -0.70
CA THR A 72 15.55 -8.20 -0.92
C THR A 72 16.06 -7.20 -1.95
N LYS A 73 17.39 -7.08 -2.08
CA LYS A 73 17.98 -6.21 -3.11
C LYS A 73 17.63 -6.64 -4.53
N GLU A 74 17.34 -7.93 -4.73
CA GLU A 74 17.02 -8.54 -6.01
C GLU A 74 15.55 -8.35 -6.41
N ASN A 75 14.64 -8.16 -5.43
CA ASN A 75 13.20 -8.10 -5.71
C ASN A 75 12.56 -6.72 -5.47
N VAL A 76 13.21 -5.82 -4.73
CA VAL A 76 12.64 -4.53 -4.32
C VAL A 76 12.17 -3.68 -5.51
N ASP A 77 12.96 -3.63 -6.60
CA ASP A 77 12.60 -2.83 -7.77
C ASP A 77 11.33 -3.39 -8.45
N LYS A 78 11.19 -4.72 -8.53
CA LYS A 78 9.98 -5.38 -9.04
C LYS A 78 8.76 -5.14 -8.15
N VAL A 79 8.95 -5.05 -6.83
CA VAL A 79 7.87 -4.70 -5.89
C VAL A 79 7.40 -3.27 -6.13
N CYS A 80 8.33 -2.33 -6.31
CA CYS A 80 8.01 -0.93 -6.63
C CYS A 80 7.29 -0.80 -7.98
N GLU A 81 7.81 -1.43 -9.04
CA GLU A 81 7.18 -1.45 -10.37
C GLU A 81 5.75 -2.00 -10.31
N LYS A 82 5.56 -3.09 -9.58
CA LYS A 82 4.22 -3.68 -9.41
C LYS A 82 3.26 -2.77 -8.63
N ALA A 83 3.75 -2.05 -7.63
CA ALA A 83 2.95 -1.07 -6.90
C ALA A 83 2.50 0.08 -7.80
N ASP A 84 3.38 0.54 -8.71
CA ASP A 84 3.06 1.55 -9.72
C ASP A 84 2.03 1.04 -10.75
N ASP A 85 2.20 -0.17 -11.26
CA ASP A 85 1.28 -0.80 -12.21
C ASP A 85 -0.14 -0.98 -11.63
N ILE A 86 -0.22 -1.21 -10.33
CA ILE A 86 -1.48 -1.32 -9.58
C ILE A 86 -2.09 0.05 -9.29
N ASP A 87 -1.31 1.11 -9.35
CA ASP A 87 -1.66 2.49 -8.96
C ASP A 87 -1.93 2.62 -7.45
N VAL A 88 -0.99 2.15 -6.62
CA VAL A 88 -1.04 2.27 -5.16
C VAL A 88 -0.45 3.61 -4.74
N GLY A 89 -1.15 4.36 -3.89
CA GLY A 89 -0.69 5.68 -3.44
C GLY A 89 0.24 5.66 -2.24
N HIS A 90 0.24 4.57 -1.46
CA HIS A 90 1.11 4.42 -0.29
C HIS A 90 1.76 3.03 -0.31
N LEU A 91 3.08 3.00 -0.10
CA LEU A 91 3.85 1.77 -0.06
C LEU A 91 4.81 1.81 1.15
N TYR A 92 4.69 0.84 2.04
CA TYR A 92 5.69 0.57 3.06
C TYR A 92 6.47 -0.69 2.70
N LEU A 93 7.79 -0.61 2.78
CA LEU A 93 8.70 -1.70 2.46
C LEU A 93 9.62 -1.96 3.65
N THR A 94 9.78 -3.23 4.01
CA THR A 94 10.80 -3.67 4.98
C THR A 94 11.44 -4.97 4.53
N ASP A 95 12.73 -5.11 4.78
CA ASP A 95 13.48 -6.35 4.56
C ASP A 95 13.38 -7.32 5.75
N GLN A 96 12.74 -6.88 6.84
CA GLN A 96 12.44 -7.75 7.97
C GLN A 96 11.39 -8.80 7.59
N THR A 97 11.41 -9.93 8.26
CA THR A 97 10.50 -11.05 8.06
C THR A 97 9.97 -11.53 9.41
N PHE A 98 8.82 -12.19 9.42
CA PHE A 98 8.44 -12.95 10.60
C PHE A 98 9.48 -14.04 10.85
N ALA A 99 10.03 -14.11 12.05
CA ALA A 99 10.85 -15.24 12.45
C ALA A 99 9.98 -16.49 12.37
N VAL A 100 10.44 -17.48 11.62
CA VAL A 100 9.83 -18.83 11.68
C VAL A 100 10.18 -19.37 13.05
N GLY A 101 9.25 -19.24 13.99
CA GLY A 101 9.42 -19.73 15.34
C GLY A 101 9.78 -21.22 15.32
N THR A 102 10.82 -21.59 15.99
CA THR A 102 11.24 -22.98 16.18
C THR A 102 10.31 -23.74 17.12
N GLY A 103 9.08 -23.25 17.34
CA GLY A 103 8.02 -23.96 18.07
C GLY A 103 8.20 -24.05 19.58
N SER A 104 9.08 -23.26 20.18
CA SER A 104 9.13 -23.12 21.63
C SER A 104 8.31 -21.89 22.06
N GLU A 105 7.43 -22.08 23.03
CA GLU A 105 6.55 -21.02 23.58
C GLU A 105 7.32 -19.83 24.18
N ASP A 106 8.63 -19.93 24.34
CA ASP A 106 9.50 -18.94 25.00
C ASP A 106 10.32 -18.07 24.03
N THR A 107 10.24 -18.27 22.71
CA THR A 107 10.90 -17.35 21.75
C THR A 107 9.91 -16.29 21.32
N PRO A 108 10.21 -14.98 21.56
CA PRO A 108 9.40 -13.90 21.02
C PRO A 108 9.28 -14.07 19.49
N GLN A 109 8.06 -14.07 18.98
CA GLN A 109 7.85 -14.05 17.54
C GLN A 109 8.32 -12.67 17.06
N GLU A 110 9.42 -12.62 16.31
CA GLU A 110 9.86 -11.36 15.71
C GLU A 110 8.82 -10.91 14.69
N ASP A 111 8.33 -9.69 14.90
CA ASP A 111 7.42 -9.02 13.98
C ASP A 111 8.26 -8.22 12.98
N PRO A 112 8.02 -8.29 11.66
CA PRO A 112 8.77 -7.51 10.67
C PRO A 112 8.64 -5.99 10.84
N TYR A 113 7.84 -5.53 11.79
CA TYR A 113 7.59 -4.12 12.07
C TYR A 113 8.19 -3.63 13.38
N ASP A 114 8.80 -4.51 14.18
CA ASP A 114 9.43 -4.15 15.45
C ASP A 114 10.68 -3.29 15.24
N ASP A 115 11.41 -3.52 14.17
CA ASP A 115 12.58 -2.75 13.78
C ASP A 115 12.36 -1.94 12.49
N PRO A 116 13.02 -0.78 12.35
CA PRO A 116 12.98 -0.03 11.13
C PRO A 116 13.61 -0.82 9.98
N PRO A 117 13.19 -0.58 8.72
CA PRO A 117 13.83 -1.17 7.55
C PRO A 117 15.32 -0.88 7.53
N SER A 118 16.13 -1.83 7.05
CA SER A 118 17.56 -1.62 6.89
C SER A 118 17.88 -0.36 6.08
N PRO A 119 19.01 0.32 6.34
CA PRO A 119 19.36 1.59 5.70
C PRO A 119 19.34 1.56 4.16
N TRP A 120 19.57 0.41 3.53
CA TRP A 120 19.56 0.27 2.07
C TRP A 120 18.14 0.36 1.46
N VAL A 121 17.10 0.09 2.25
CA VAL A 121 15.68 0.17 1.81
C VAL A 121 15.25 1.63 1.65
N VAL A 122 15.70 2.51 2.52
CA VAL A 122 15.28 3.91 2.56
C VAL A 122 15.49 4.66 1.24
N PRO A 123 16.64 4.54 0.53
CA PRO A 123 16.82 5.14 -0.79
C PRO A 123 15.82 4.62 -1.83
N LYS A 124 15.43 3.33 -1.76
CA LYS A 124 14.44 2.74 -2.67
C LYS A 124 13.06 3.33 -2.47
N ILE A 125 12.60 3.42 -1.22
CA ILE A 125 11.34 4.09 -0.86
C ILE A 125 11.36 5.55 -1.33
N ARG A 126 12.44 6.29 -1.08
CA ARG A 126 12.57 7.69 -1.53
C ARG A 126 12.54 7.84 -3.04
N SER A 127 13.16 6.92 -3.78
CA SER A 127 13.14 6.90 -5.23
C SER A 127 11.74 6.65 -5.76
N TRP A 128 11.02 5.70 -5.16
CA TRP A 128 9.64 5.40 -5.51
C TRP A 128 8.72 6.59 -5.26
N ILE A 129 8.78 7.24 -4.07
CA ILE A 129 7.99 8.43 -3.74
C ILE A 129 8.25 9.57 -4.75
N LYS A 130 9.50 9.76 -5.20
CA LYS A 130 9.84 10.79 -6.20
C LYS A 130 9.34 10.44 -7.60
N GLY A 131 9.25 9.16 -7.93
CA GLY A 131 8.67 8.66 -9.18
C GLY A 131 7.15 8.80 -9.19
N VAL A 132 6.49 8.72 -8.04
CA VAL A 132 5.09 9.08 -7.87
C VAL A 132 5.00 10.61 -8.03
N LEU A 133 4.55 11.06 -9.19
CA LEU A 133 4.37 12.50 -9.47
C LEU A 133 3.60 13.17 -8.33
N PRO A 134 4.00 14.38 -7.89
CA PRO A 134 3.23 15.17 -6.93
C PRO A 134 1.76 15.20 -7.32
N LEU A 135 0.87 15.18 -6.33
CA LEU A 135 -0.59 15.11 -6.54
C LEU A 135 -1.08 16.14 -7.60
N GLU A 136 -0.50 17.33 -7.58
CA GLU A 136 -0.78 18.40 -8.56
C GLU A 136 -0.43 18.00 -10.00
N GLN A 137 0.67 17.28 -10.21
CA GLN A 137 1.07 16.80 -11.55
C GLN A 137 0.23 15.61 -11.99
N ARG A 138 -0.23 14.78 -11.06
CA ARG A 138 -1.16 13.66 -11.35
C ARG A 138 -2.54 14.19 -11.72
N LEU A 139 -3.04 15.21 -11.03
CA LEU A 139 -4.28 15.92 -11.36
C LEU A 139 -4.20 16.55 -12.76
N SER A 140 -3.14 17.27 -13.06
CA SER A 140 -2.93 17.86 -14.39
C SER A 140 -2.85 16.83 -15.51
N ALA A 141 -2.25 15.65 -15.25
CA ALA A 141 -2.19 14.56 -16.21
C ALA A 141 -3.57 13.90 -16.44
N VAL A 142 -4.40 13.82 -15.39
CA VAL A 142 -5.79 13.32 -15.50
C VAL A 142 -6.66 14.32 -16.26
N GLU A 143 -6.58 15.61 -15.94
CA GLU A 143 -7.30 16.69 -16.63
C GLU A 143 -6.95 16.75 -18.12
N ALA A 144 -5.66 16.60 -18.47
CA ALA A 144 -5.20 16.54 -19.85
C ALA A 144 -5.77 15.31 -20.59
N LYS A 145 -5.89 14.15 -19.92
CA LYS A 145 -6.49 12.92 -20.51
C LYS A 145 -7.98 13.04 -20.67
N VAL A 146 -8.68 13.73 -19.79
CA VAL A 146 -10.13 13.98 -19.91
C VAL A 146 -10.37 14.94 -21.07
N ALA A 147 -9.67 16.06 -21.14
CA ALA A 147 -9.79 17.02 -22.23
C ALA A 147 -9.47 16.42 -23.62
N ALA A 148 -8.54 15.45 -23.69
CA ALA A 148 -8.21 14.77 -24.95
C ALA A 148 -9.27 13.74 -25.40
N LYS A 149 -10.23 13.36 -24.54
CA LYS A 149 -11.33 12.44 -24.88
C LYS A 149 -12.61 13.18 -25.30
N GLU A 150 -12.68 14.47 -25.03
CA GLU A 150 -13.83 15.34 -25.37
C GLU A 150 -13.67 16.05 -26.74
N ASN A 151 -12.52 15.88 -27.39
CA ASN A 151 -12.21 16.31 -28.75
C ASN A 151 -12.11 15.12 -29.71
#